data_82e09db68dd4136fe9db0c2047115ed4
#
_entry.id   82e09db68dd4136fe9db0c2047115ed4
#
_cell.length_a   1.000
_cell.length_b   1.000
_cell.length_c   1.000
_cell.angle_alpha   90.00
_cell.angle_beta   90.00
_cell.angle_gamma   90.00
#
_symmetry.space_group_name_H-M   'P 1'
#
loop_
_entity.id
_entity.type
_entity.pdbx_description
1 polymer ?
#
loop_
_entity_poly.entity_id
_entity_poly.type
_entity_poly.pdbx_seq_one_letter_code
_entity_poly.pdbx_strand_id
1 'polypeptide(L)'
;MVKYIYKEFKTVLNKLKYPDSWFWSRYTLNPYSGCAHACIYCDARSQRYYLNDFENEVIIKTDFDKKLDQRLKRARTLLPDVIAPGGVNDAYQPIEQEIEHTRKMIQVIAKHKFPINIATKSKLIIRDIDILNKIANDTWCTVGFSISSTNEELAKFLEPYSSSPSERLEALKTIKKSAPKIQVGTYFIPIIPFLEDNDENLEDVIKQSKRAGADFLLFSPGLTLRDSQAEYFIKKLNNSKYKKVIKPLLELYKGQIYPPKAYVREFHTKLFNLCEKYDISIRIKRWIPNDFRKYNYLISEMLLNKEYIDAIKYGKSNNNLKWAGLNLNNLEESILNYYRRKELSKLKNFNSQVIDFVEPFLKESIELIRKNGLDKFL
;
A
#
# COMPACT_ATOMS: atom_id res chain seq x y z
N MET A 1 20.86 -22.00 0.25
CA MET A 1 19.56 -22.49 0.81
C MET A 1 19.16 -21.52 1.91
N VAL A 2 17.91 -21.02 1.89
CA VAL A 2 17.44 -20.08 2.92
C VAL A 2 17.27 -20.83 4.25
N LYS A 3 17.81 -20.26 5.33
CA LYS A 3 17.68 -20.77 6.69
C LYS A 3 16.44 -20.16 7.34
N TYR A 4 15.52 -20.98 7.82
CA TYR A 4 14.33 -20.57 8.53
C TYR A 4 14.54 -20.67 10.03
N ILE A 5 14.33 -19.56 10.75
CA ILE A 5 14.55 -19.45 12.20
C ILE A 5 13.23 -19.13 12.87
N TYR A 6 12.77 -20.01 13.76
CA TYR A 6 11.57 -19.76 14.54
C TYR A 6 11.91 -18.92 15.77
N LYS A 7 11.20 -17.78 15.93
CA LYS A 7 11.46 -16.86 17.05
C LYS A 7 10.17 -16.25 17.57
N GLU A 8 10.09 -16.15 18.89
CA GLU A 8 8.96 -15.51 19.55
C GLU A 8 9.12 -13.99 19.58
N PHE A 9 8.00 -13.27 19.38
CA PHE A 9 7.92 -11.81 19.47
C PHE A 9 6.80 -11.39 20.40
N LYS A 10 7.04 -10.35 21.20
CA LYS A 10 6.04 -9.79 22.14
C LYS A 10 4.94 -9.02 21.41
N THR A 11 5.31 -8.24 20.40
CA THR A 11 4.39 -7.39 19.64
C THR A 11 4.18 -7.93 18.24
N VAL A 12 2.92 -8.11 17.85
CA VAL A 12 2.52 -8.65 16.53
C VAL A 12 1.77 -7.62 15.67
N LEU A 13 1.20 -6.57 16.28
CA LEU A 13 0.41 -5.54 15.61
C LEU A 13 0.88 -4.16 16.06
N ASN A 14 1.25 -3.31 15.11
CA ASN A 14 1.62 -1.92 15.35
C ASN A 14 0.49 -1.00 14.89
N LYS A 15 0.17 0.05 15.68
CA LYS A 15 -0.79 1.10 15.32
C LYS A 15 -0.04 2.34 14.87
N LEU A 16 -0.33 2.81 13.66
CA LEU A 16 0.19 4.07 13.17
C LEU A 16 -0.58 5.25 13.78
N LYS A 17 0.11 6.36 14.05
CA LYS A 17 -0.53 7.59 14.55
C LYS A 17 -1.55 8.14 13.56
N TYR A 18 -1.21 8.11 12.27
CA TYR A 18 -2.10 8.42 11.15
C TYR A 18 -2.10 7.24 10.19
N PRO A 19 -3.22 6.95 9.51
CA PRO A 19 -3.20 5.96 8.44
C PRO A 19 -2.27 6.41 7.32
N ASP A 20 -1.60 5.45 6.71
CA ASP A 20 -0.90 5.70 5.46
C ASP A 20 -1.89 6.13 4.38
N SER A 21 -1.62 7.25 3.69
CA SER A 21 -2.56 7.81 2.73
C SER A 21 -2.56 7.12 1.36
N TRP A 22 -1.64 6.18 1.11
CA TRP A 22 -1.59 5.39 -0.13
C TRP A 22 -2.37 4.09 0.01
N PHE A 23 -2.11 3.38 1.12
CA PHE A 23 -2.63 2.03 1.40
C PHE A 23 -3.80 2.05 2.40
N TRP A 24 -4.11 3.21 2.98
CA TRP A 24 -5.09 3.43 4.04
C TRP A 24 -4.85 2.61 5.31
N SER A 25 -3.65 2.06 5.47
CA SER A 25 -3.31 1.20 6.60
C SER A 25 -3.17 1.98 7.90
N ARG A 26 -3.97 1.59 8.90
CA ARG A 26 -3.87 2.07 10.29
C ARG A 26 -3.00 1.15 11.12
N TYR A 27 -3.03 -0.12 10.81
CA TYR A 27 -2.28 -1.15 11.51
C TYR A 27 -1.32 -1.84 10.56
N THR A 28 -0.12 -2.15 11.07
CA THR A 28 0.87 -2.95 10.34
C THR A 28 1.26 -4.17 11.14
N LEU A 29 1.52 -5.24 10.45
CA LEU A 29 2.04 -6.48 11.03
C LEU A 29 2.93 -7.21 10.03
N ASN A 30 3.85 -8.02 10.55
CA ASN A 30 4.75 -8.81 9.73
C ASN A 30 4.85 -10.21 10.34
N PRO A 31 4.33 -11.24 9.67
CA PRO A 31 4.44 -12.63 10.16
C PRO A 31 5.88 -13.16 10.08
N TYR A 32 6.71 -12.50 9.27
CA TYR A 32 8.13 -12.83 9.05
C TYR A 32 9.03 -11.62 9.33
N SER A 33 10.35 -11.88 9.43
CA SER A 33 11.40 -10.88 9.25
C SER A 33 12.41 -11.45 8.26
N GLY A 34 12.81 -10.67 7.25
CA GLY A 34 13.47 -11.18 6.05
C GLY A 34 12.48 -11.66 5.00
N CYS A 35 12.96 -11.87 3.78
CA CYS A 35 12.10 -12.24 2.65
C CYS A 35 12.87 -13.09 1.63
N ALA A 36 12.42 -14.33 1.44
CA ALA A 36 13.04 -15.27 0.52
C ALA A 36 12.81 -14.95 -0.98
N HIS A 37 12.01 -13.92 -1.34
CA HIS A 37 12.00 -13.42 -2.71
C HIS A 37 13.33 -12.79 -3.13
N ALA A 38 14.12 -12.34 -2.16
CA ALA A 38 15.50 -11.86 -2.32
C ALA A 38 15.68 -10.76 -3.39
N CYS A 39 14.67 -9.90 -3.59
CA CYS A 39 14.76 -8.78 -4.53
C CYS A 39 16.07 -8.01 -4.33
N ILE A 40 16.81 -7.77 -5.43
CA ILE A 40 18.16 -7.20 -5.31
C ILE A 40 18.15 -5.71 -4.93
N TYR A 41 17.05 -5.01 -5.20
CA TYR A 41 16.84 -3.59 -4.89
C TYR A 41 16.13 -3.33 -3.55
N CYS A 42 15.74 -4.38 -2.81
CA CYS A 42 14.86 -4.26 -1.64
C CYS A 42 15.42 -3.32 -0.56
N ASP A 43 14.62 -2.32 -0.15
CA ASP A 43 15.01 -1.38 0.91
C ASP A 43 15.29 -2.08 2.26
N ALA A 44 14.65 -3.24 2.50
CA ALA A 44 14.85 -4.02 3.72
C ALA A 44 16.26 -4.63 3.86
N ARG A 45 17.12 -4.54 2.82
CA ARG A 45 18.55 -4.86 2.90
C ARG A 45 19.38 -3.80 3.64
N SER A 46 18.78 -2.63 3.90
CA SER A 46 19.42 -1.55 4.65
C SER A 46 19.62 -1.93 6.12
N GLN A 47 20.72 -1.48 6.69
CA GLN A 47 21.09 -1.68 8.10
C GLN A 47 20.01 -1.20 9.08
N ARG A 48 19.18 -0.23 8.68
CA ARG A 48 18.05 0.29 9.48
C ARG A 48 17.02 -0.75 9.89
N TYR A 49 16.96 -1.90 9.20
CA TYR A 49 16.00 -2.96 9.48
C TYR A 49 16.55 -4.06 10.37
N TYR A 50 17.84 -3.96 10.75
CA TYR A 50 18.51 -4.88 11.68
C TYR A 50 18.41 -6.37 11.26
N LEU A 51 18.49 -6.61 9.94
CA LEU A 51 18.52 -7.95 9.37
C LEU A 51 19.99 -8.30 9.04
N ASN A 52 20.54 -9.30 9.73
CA ASN A 52 21.96 -9.64 9.61
C ASN A 52 22.29 -10.26 8.25
N ASP A 53 21.40 -11.13 7.74
CA ASP A 53 21.58 -11.83 6.47
C ASP A 53 20.25 -11.89 5.71
N PHE A 54 19.91 -10.79 5.03
CA PHE A 54 18.63 -10.66 4.33
C PHE A 54 18.37 -11.75 3.28
N GLU A 55 19.43 -12.27 2.64
CA GLU A 55 19.29 -13.26 1.57
C GLU A 55 19.07 -14.67 2.07
N ASN A 56 19.73 -15.01 3.19
CA ASN A 56 19.85 -16.40 3.62
C ASN A 56 19.10 -16.71 4.91
N GLU A 57 18.58 -15.70 5.63
CA GLU A 57 17.83 -15.92 6.86
C GLU A 57 16.43 -15.31 6.81
N VAL A 58 15.42 -16.10 7.11
CA VAL A 58 14.05 -15.67 7.32
C VAL A 58 13.61 -16.10 8.71
N ILE A 59 13.20 -15.13 9.53
CA ILE A 59 12.64 -15.41 10.86
C ILE A 59 11.13 -15.60 10.72
N ILE A 60 10.64 -16.73 11.18
CA ILE A 60 9.22 -17.07 11.29
C ILE A 60 8.80 -16.75 12.73
N LYS A 61 7.81 -15.86 12.88
CA LYS A 61 7.32 -15.45 14.20
C LYS A 61 6.36 -16.49 14.77
N THR A 62 6.74 -17.17 15.84
CA THR A 62 5.94 -18.23 16.44
C THR A 62 4.70 -17.69 17.15
N ASP A 63 3.65 -18.52 17.24
CA ASP A 63 2.36 -18.20 17.87
C ASP A 63 1.73 -16.88 17.42
N PHE A 64 2.05 -16.46 16.19
CA PHE A 64 1.66 -15.16 15.65
C PHE A 64 0.14 -15.00 15.58
N ASP A 65 -0.56 -16.01 15.08
CA ASP A 65 -2.01 -16.07 14.97
C ASP A 65 -2.70 -16.00 16.34
N LYS A 66 -2.21 -16.75 17.34
CA LYS A 66 -2.75 -16.74 18.70
C LYS A 66 -2.57 -15.37 19.37
N LYS A 67 -1.39 -14.76 19.23
CA LYS A 67 -1.09 -13.43 19.75
C LYS A 67 -1.91 -12.35 19.07
N LEU A 68 -2.11 -12.46 17.75
CA LEU A 68 -2.96 -11.56 16.99
C LEU A 68 -4.43 -11.69 17.43
N ASP A 69 -4.95 -12.92 17.59
CA ASP A 69 -6.31 -13.15 18.10
C ASP A 69 -6.52 -12.50 19.47
N GLN A 70 -5.59 -12.71 20.40
CA GLN A 70 -5.64 -12.08 21.72
C GLN A 70 -5.59 -10.53 21.64
N ARG A 71 -4.78 -9.99 20.73
CA ARG A 71 -4.64 -8.54 20.56
C ARG A 71 -5.90 -7.91 19.99
N LEU A 72 -6.53 -8.55 19.00
CA LEU A 72 -7.76 -8.06 18.37
C LEU A 72 -9.00 -8.23 19.27
N LYS A 73 -9.04 -9.24 20.13
CA LYS A 73 -10.10 -9.38 21.17
C LYS A 73 -10.18 -8.20 22.13
N ARG A 74 -9.09 -7.49 22.36
CA ARG A 74 -9.05 -6.32 23.25
C ARG A 74 -9.61 -5.06 22.58
N ALA A 75 -10.76 -5.19 21.91
CA ALA A 75 -11.38 -4.20 21.03
C ALA A 75 -11.78 -2.88 21.72
N ARG A 76 -11.77 -2.76 23.06
CA ARG A 76 -12.04 -1.49 23.75
C ARG A 76 -11.04 -0.38 23.40
N THR A 77 -9.83 -0.75 22.93
CA THR A 77 -8.75 0.19 22.57
C THR A 77 -8.36 0.14 21.10
N LEU A 78 -8.89 -0.80 20.35
CA LEU A 78 -8.60 -1.03 18.92
C LEU A 78 -9.91 -1.01 18.14
N LEU A 79 -10.27 0.15 17.59
CA LEU A 79 -11.35 0.21 16.62
C LEU A 79 -10.89 -0.51 15.33
N PRO A 80 -11.77 -1.29 14.68
CA PRO A 80 -11.48 -1.87 13.38
C PRO A 80 -11.01 -0.79 12.40
N ASP A 81 -9.90 -1.05 11.74
CA ASP A 81 -9.32 -0.23 10.69
C ASP A 81 -8.38 -1.12 9.85
N VAL A 82 -7.92 -0.61 8.71
CA VAL A 82 -7.16 -1.39 7.74
C VAL A 82 -5.85 -1.92 8.33
N ILE A 83 -5.69 -3.24 8.26
CA ILE A 83 -4.44 -3.94 8.60
C ILE A 83 -3.67 -4.19 7.30
N ALA A 84 -2.38 -3.80 7.27
CA ALA A 84 -1.48 -4.09 6.16
C ALA A 84 -0.36 -5.05 6.62
N PRO A 85 -0.38 -6.31 6.20
CA PRO A 85 0.73 -7.22 6.39
C PRO A 85 1.84 -7.01 5.37
N GLY A 86 3.09 -7.28 5.76
CA GLY A 86 4.20 -7.38 4.83
C GLY A 86 4.88 -6.05 4.46
N GLY A 87 4.90 -5.05 5.33
CA GLY A 87 5.53 -3.76 5.03
C GLY A 87 7.04 -3.80 4.76
N VAL A 88 7.77 -4.83 5.25
CA VAL A 88 9.22 -5.03 5.06
C VAL A 88 9.56 -6.46 4.64
N ASN A 89 8.57 -7.26 4.32
CA ASN A 89 8.70 -8.62 3.77
C ASN A 89 7.48 -8.90 2.91
N ASP A 90 7.48 -10.02 2.20
CA ASP A 90 6.28 -10.53 1.54
C ASP A 90 5.61 -11.57 2.44
N ALA A 91 4.32 -11.38 2.69
CA ALA A 91 3.53 -12.32 3.48
C ALA A 91 3.33 -13.66 2.76
N TYR A 92 3.46 -13.68 1.43
CA TYR A 92 3.33 -14.88 0.59
C TYR A 92 4.67 -15.33 0.00
N GLN A 93 5.77 -15.18 0.74
CA GLN A 93 7.06 -15.70 0.33
C GLN A 93 7.06 -17.25 0.28
N PRO A 94 8.06 -17.90 -0.39
CA PRO A 94 8.00 -19.35 -0.72
C PRO A 94 7.63 -20.29 0.43
N ILE A 95 8.11 -20.04 1.64
CA ILE A 95 7.83 -20.90 2.81
C ILE A 95 6.33 -20.97 3.17
N GLU A 96 5.54 -19.97 2.76
CA GLU A 96 4.08 -19.96 2.98
C GLU A 96 3.36 -21.15 2.34
N GLN A 97 3.92 -21.73 1.30
CA GLN A 97 3.35 -22.92 0.68
C GLN A 97 3.32 -24.11 1.64
N GLU A 98 4.29 -24.17 2.56
CA GLU A 98 4.46 -25.28 3.50
C GLU A 98 3.78 -25.05 4.85
N ILE A 99 3.94 -23.83 5.42
CA ILE A 99 3.55 -23.58 6.82
C ILE A 99 2.22 -22.85 6.98
N GLU A 100 1.68 -22.25 5.92
CA GLU A 100 0.39 -21.54 5.89
C GLU A 100 0.24 -20.47 7.00
N HIS A 101 1.32 -19.81 7.33
CA HIS A 101 1.37 -18.87 8.45
C HIS A 101 0.53 -17.61 8.17
N THR A 102 0.61 -17.10 6.94
CA THR A 102 -0.23 -15.99 6.47
C THR A 102 -1.70 -16.40 6.40
N ARG A 103 -2.01 -17.61 5.95
CA ARG A 103 -3.39 -18.11 5.94
C ARG A 103 -4.02 -18.09 7.35
N LYS A 104 -3.31 -18.60 8.36
CA LYS A 104 -3.76 -18.54 9.76
C LYS A 104 -3.96 -17.10 10.25
N MET A 105 -3.05 -16.21 9.88
CA MET A 105 -3.13 -14.79 10.21
C MET A 105 -4.39 -14.13 9.62
N ILE A 106 -4.66 -14.32 8.32
CA ILE A 106 -5.84 -13.71 7.68
C ILE A 106 -7.17 -14.31 8.17
N GLN A 107 -7.18 -15.59 8.59
CA GLN A 107 -8.33 -16.18 9.28
C GLN A 107 -8.67 -15.45 10.58
N VAL A 108 -7.65 -15.08 11.36
CA VAL A 108 -7.84 -14.29 12.58
C VAL A 108 -8.37 -12.88 12.24
N ILE A 109 -7.84 -12.23 11.20
CA ILE A 109 -8.31 -10.93 10.74
C ILE A 109 -9.79 -11.00 10.32
N ALA A 110 -10.16 -12.01 9.53
CA ALA A 110 -11.54 -12.27 9.12
C ALA A 110 -12.48 -12.50 10.32
N LYS A 111 -12.06 -13.31 11.29
CA LYS A 111 -12.81 -13.59 12.54
C LYS A 111 -13.17 -12.31 13.29
N HIS A 112 -12.25 -11.37 13.37
CA HIS A 112 -12.44 -10.10 14.07
C HIS A 112 -13.02 -8.97 13.20
N LYS A 113 -13.35 -9.25 11.94
CA LYS A 113 -13.94 -8.30 10.97
C LYS A 113 -13.10 -7.03 10.80
N PHE A 114 -11.77 -7.18 10.69
CA PHE A 114 -10.91 -6.08 10.30
C PHE A 114 -10.74 -6.04 8.77
N PRO A 115 -10.74 -4.85 8.15
CA PRO A 115 -10.39 -4.72 6.74
C PRO A 115 -8.89 -4.96 6.53
N ILE A 116 -8.50 -5.42 5.33
CA ILE A 116 -7.13 -5.79 5.01
C ILE A 116 -6.66 -5.18 3.69
N ASN A 117 -5.38 -4.79 3.63
CA ASN A 117 -4.67 -4.43 2.40
C ASN A 117 -3.40 -5.27 2.30
N ILE A 118 -3.28 -6.10 1.27
CA ILE A 118 -2.13 -6.97 1.06
C ILE A 118 -1.37 -6.57 -0.19
N ALA A 119 -0.04 -6.41 -0.04
CA ALA A 119 0.90 -6.28 -1.14
C ALA A 119 1.70 -7.57 -1.29
N THR A 120 1.86 -8.09 -2.51
CA THR A 120 2.64 -9.31 -2.74
C THR A 120 3.27 -9.37 -4.14
N LYS A 121 4.33 -10.17 -4.26
CA LYS A 121 4.98 -10.59 -5.51
C LYS A 121 4.70 -12.06 -5.83
N SER A 122 3.73 -12.67 -5.14
CA SER A 122 3.48 -14.12 -5.21
C SER A 122 2.07 -14.44 -5.70
N LYS A 123 1.97 -15.32 -6.70
CA LYS A 123 0.70 -15.92 -7.12
C LYS A 123 0.08 -16.82 -6.05
N LEU A 124 0.84 -17.19 -5.02
CA LEU A 124 0.36 -18.08 -3.95
C LEU A 124 -0.85 -17.51 -3.18
N ILE A 125 -1.04 -16.19 -3.21
CA ILE A 125 -2.21 -15.53 -2.60
C ILE A 125 -3.55 -16.09 -3.13
N ILE A 126 -3.57 -16.67 -4.34
CA ILE A 126 -4.77 -17.31 -4.92
C ILE A 126 -5.29 -18.44 -4.02
N ARG A 127 -4.40 -19.16 -3.30
CA ARG A 127 -4.79 -20.20 -2.34
C ARG A 127 -5.81 -19.71 -1.31
N ASP A 128 -5.71 -18.42 -0.95
CA ASP A 128 -6.44 -17.84 0.18
C ASP A 128 -7.61 -16.93 -0.26
N ILE A 129 -8.03 -17.01 -1.54
CA ILE A 129 -9.15 -16.22 -2.08
C ILE A 129 -10.43 -16.42 -1.26
N ASP A 130 -10.69 -17.62 -0.76
CA ASP A 130 -11.86 -17.93 0.06
C ASP A 130 -11.97 -17.02 1.30
N ILE A 131 -10.86 -16.85 2.03
CA ILE A 131 -10.81 -16.01 3.23
C ILE A 131 -10.81 -14.53 2.87
N LEU A 132 -10.05 -14.14 1.83
CA LEU A 132 -9.98 -12.74 1.36
C LEU A 132 -11.35 -12.27 0.85
N ASN A 133 -12.08 -13.12 0.11
CA ASN A 133 -13.44 -12.83 -0.33
C ASN A 133 -14.41 -12.69 0.86
N LYS A 134 -14.27 -13.53 1.89
CA LYS A 134 -15.02 -13.37 3.14
C LYS A 134 -14.77 -12.00 3.77
N ILE A 135 -13.50 -11.58 3.89
CA ILE A 135 -13.16 -10.25 4.44
C ILE A 135 -13.76 -9.15 3.57
N ALA A 136 -13.68 -9.25 2.24
CA ALA A 136 -14.23 -8.27 1.31
C ALA A 136 -15.75 -8.13 1.43
N ASN A 137 -16.46 -9.24 1.72
CA ASN A 137 -17.90 -9.24 1.94
C ASN A 137 -18.30 -8.69 3.29
N ASP A 138 -17.53 -9.01 4.34
CA ASP A 138 -17.84 -8.60 5.72
C ASP A 138 -17.40 -7.16 6.00
N THR A 139 -16.31 -6.70 5.36
CA THR A 139 -15.70 -5.39 5.60
C THR A 139 -15.13 -4.76 4.33
N TRP A 140 -13.85 -5.03 4.03
CA TRP A 140 -13.14 -4.50 2.88
C TRP A 140 -11.81 -5.24 2.69
N CYS A 141 -11.45 -5.49 1.45
CA CYS A 141 -10.18 -6.14 1.10
C CYS A 141 -9.58 -5.49 -0.15
N THR A 142 -8.28 -5.22 -0.08
CA THR A 142 -7.47 -4.81 -1.23
C THR A 142 -6.29 -5.76 -1.38
N VAL A 143 -6.04 -6.17 -2.61
CA VAL A 143 -4.86 -6.95 -3.00
C VAL A 143 -4.13 -6.21 -4.11
N GLY A 144 -2.85 -5.91 -3.87
CA GLY A 144 -1.98 -5.29 -4.87
C GLY A 144 -0.80 -6.18 -5.21
N PHE A 145 -0.60 -6.43 -6.51
CA PHE A 145 0.59 -7.12 -6.99
C PHE A 145 1.67 -6.11 -7.34
N SER A 146 2.87 -6.27 -6.75
CA SER A 146 4.01 -5.47 -7.19
C SER A 146 4.45 -5.95 -8.57
N ILE A 147 4.35 -5.07 -9.57
CA ILE A 147 4.76 -5.34 -10.96
C ILE A 147 5.44 -4.07 -11.46
N SER A 148 6.76 -4.10 -11.63
CA SER A 148 7.55 -2.96 -12.09
C SER A 148 8.07 -3.12 -13.52
N SER A 149 7.95 -4.33 -14.07
CA SER A 149 8.22 -4.60 -15.47
C SER A 149 7.41 -5.79 -15.96
N THR A 150 7.06 -5.79 -17.24
CA THR A 150 6.50 -6.94 -17.98
C THR A 150 7.58 -7.76 -18.67
N ASN A 151 8.84 -7.28 -18.67
CA ASN A 151 9.98 -8.02 -19.19
C ASN A 151 10.39 -9.11 -18.18
N GLU A 152 10.11 -10.36 -18.52
CA GLU A 152 10.35 -11.54 -17.68
C GLU A 152 11.84 -11.70 -17.31
N GLU A 153 12.76 -11.41 -18.22
CA GLU A 153 14.20 -11.54 -17.95
C GLU A 153 14.68 -10.48 -16.97
N LEU A 154 14.26 -9.22 -17.15
CA LEU A 154 14.57 -8.14 -16.22
C LEU A 154 13.96 -8.40 -14.85
N ALA A 155 12.69 -8.81 -14.80
CA ALA A 155 12.01 -9.13 -13.55
C ALA A 155 12.69 -10.29 -12.81
N LYS A 156 13.10 -11.35 -13.53
CA LYS A 156 13.86 -12.48 -12.95
C LYS A 156 15.20 -12.06 -12.37
N PHE A 157 15.89 -11.11 -13.01
CA PHE A 157 17.13 -10.56 -12.49
C PHE A 157 16.91 -9.72 -11.22
N LEU A 158 15.89 -8.87 -11.22
CA LEU A 158 15.58 -7.98 -10.10
C LEU A 158 14.95 -8.71 -8.90
N GLU A 159 14.16 -9.74 -9.16
CA GLU A 159 13.28 -10.44 -8.20
C GLU A 159 13.40 -11.97 -8.37
N PRO A 160 14.56 -12.57 -8.05
CA PRO A 160 14.95 -13.92 -8.50
C PRO A 160 14.03 -15.06 -8.04
N TYR A 161 13.34 -14.90 -6.91
CA TYR A 161 12.52 -15.97 -6.32
C TYR A 161 11.05 -15.58 -6.13
N SER A 162 10.59 -14.54 -6.78
CA SER A 162 9.17 -14.16 -6.83
C SER A 162 8.48 -14.80 -8.03
N SER A 163 7.15 -14.79 -8.05
CA SER A 163 6.39 -15.13 -9.25
C SER A 163 6.72 -14.20 -10.39
N SER A 164 6.66 -14.67 -11.63
CA SER A 164 6.92 -13.83 -12.81
C SER A 164 5.84 -12.75 -12.99
N PRO A 165 6.11 -11.66 -13.75
CA PRO A 165 5.10 -10.65 -14.06
C PRO A 165 3.81 -11.22 -14.67
N SER A 166 3.93 -12.14 -15.62
CA SER A 166 2.79 -12.81 -16.24
C SER A 166 1.97 -13.62 -15.24
N GLU A 167 2.62 -14.35 -14.34
CA GLU A 167 1.94 -15.08 -13.25
C GLU A 167 1.21 -14.15 -12.28
N ARG A 168 1.78 -12.98 -11.96
CA ARG A 168 1.14 -11.96 -11.09
C ARG A 168 -0.07 -11.33 -11.77
N LEU A 169 0.02 -11.03 -13.07
CA LEU A 169 -1.10 -10.51 -13.85
C LEU A 169 -2.25 -11.53 -13.97
N GLU A 170 -1.94 -12.81 -14.18
CA GLU A 170 -2.96 -13.85 -14.21
C GLU A 170 -3.57 -14.09 -12.82
N ALA A 171 -2.77 -13.98 -11.74
CA ALA A 171 -3.28 -14.01 -10.36
C ALA A 171 -4.24 -12.84 -10.08
N LEU A 172 -3.89 -11.62 -10.50
CA LEU A 172 -4.75 -10.44 -10.40
C LEU A 172 -6.09 -10.68 -11.12
N LYS A 173 -6.05 -11.13 -12.37
CA LYS A 173 -7.23 -11.45 -13.17
C LYS A 173 -8.09 -12.53 -12.53
N THR A 174 -7.48 -13.56 -11.96
CA THR A 174 -8.17 -14.65 -11.25
C THR A 174 -8.93 -14.12 -10.04
N ILE A 175 -8.30 -13.29 -9.20
CA ILE A 175 -8.95 -12.68 -8.03
C ILE A 175 -10.11 -11.79 -8.49
N LYS A 176 -9.89 -10.94 -9.50
CA LYS A 176 -10.94 -10.04 -10.01
C LYS A 176 -12.17 -10.79 -10.47
N LYS A 177 -11.97 -11.92 -11.15
CA LYS A 177 -13.05 -12.78 -11.64
C LYS A 177 -13.76 -13.54 -10.52
N SER A 178 -12.99 -14.11 -9.57
CA SER A 178 -13.53 -15.04 -8.55
C SER A 178 -14.09 -14.31 -7.33
N ALA A 179 -13.60 -13.10 -7.03
CA ALA A 179 -13.97 -12.33 -5.84
C ALA A 179 -14.09 -10.83 -6.18
N PRO A 180 -15.11 -10.42 -6.96
CA PRO A 180 -15.22 -9.07 -7.55
C PRO A 180 -15.34 -7.94 -6.54
N LYS A 181 -15.64 -8.23 -5.25
CA LYS A 181 -15.65 -7.24 -4.18
C LYS A 181 -14.25 -6.90 -3.66
N ILE A 182 -13.24 -7.73 -3.93
CA ILE A 182 -11.86 -7.39 -3.62
C ILE A 182 -11.41 -6.31 -4.59
N GLN A 183 -10.89 -5.20 -4.09
CA GLN A 183 -10.15 -4.26 -4.94
C GLN A 183 -8.81 -4.90 -5.29
N VAL A 184 -8.53 -5.07 -6.57
CA VAL A 184 -7.26 -5.60 -7.02
C VAL A 184 -6.52 -4.59 -7.87
N GLY A 185 -5.20 -4.52 -7.75
CA GLY A 185 -4.43 -3.58 -8.54
C GLY A 185 -2.95 -3.86 -8.59
N THR A 186 -2.23 -2.93 -9.18
CA THR A 186 -0.78 -3.01 -9.38
C THR A 186 -0.06 -1.97 -8.52
N TYR A 187 0.99 -2.41 -7.83
CA TYR A 187 2.00 -1.56 -7.22
C TYR A 187 3.20 -1.50 -8.16
N PHE A 188 3.27 -0.45 -8.97
CA PHE A 188 4.38 -0.14 -9.84
C PHE A 188 5.46 0.60 -9.02
N ILE A 189 6.03 -0.12 -8.05
CA ILE A 189 6.90 0.41 -7.00
C ILE A 189 8.01 -0.62 -6.67
N PRO A 190 9.30 -0.20 -6.73
CA PRO A 190 9.80 1.04 -7.33
C PRO A 190 9.78 0.98 -8.86
N ILE A 191 9.97 2.13 -9.53
CA ILE A 191 10.34 2.18 -10.95
C ILE A 191 11.82 2.54 -10.99
N ILE A 192 12.67 1.58 -11.34
CA ILE A 192 14.12 1.72 -11.28
C ILE A 192 14.64 2.52 -12.48
N PRO A 193 15.31 3.68 -12.25
CA PRO A 193 15.81 4.52 -13.33
C PRO A 193 16.74 3.75 -14.28
N PHE A 194 16.60 4.01 -15.58
CA PHE A 194 17.36 3.42 -16.69
C PHE A 194 17.16 1.90 -16.90
N LEU A 195 16.33 1.25 -16.07
CA LEU A 195 15.92 -0.16 -16.24
C LEU A 195 14.45 -0.29 -16.56
N GLU A 196 13.60 0.42 -15.82
CA GLU A 196 12.14 0.24 -15.86
C GLU A 196 11.39 1.52 -16.27
N ASP A 197 12.09 2.66 -16.39
CA ASP A 197 11.51 3.98 -16.65
C ASP A 197 11.43 4.37 -18.15
N ASN A 198 11.72 3.43 -19.07
CA ASN A 198 11.50 3.67 -20.49
C ASN A 198 10.01 3.64 -20.86
N ASP A 199 9.65 4.36 -21.92
CA ASP A 199 8.26 4.57 -22.34
C ASP A 199 7.49 3.28 -22.60
N GLU A 200 8.15 2.31 -23.23
CA GLU A 200 7.57 1.00 -23.55
C GLU A 200 7.16 0.24 -22.27
N ASN A 201 8.07 0.14 -21.29
CA ASN A 201 7.78 -0.53 -20.03
C ASN A 201 6.71 0.19 -19.22
N LEU A 202 6.76 1.55 -19.17
CA LEU A 202 5.77 2.34 -18.43
C LEU A 202 4.36 2.12 -18.98
N GLU A 203 4.23 2.19 -20.30
CA GLU A 203 2.94 1.99 -20.95
C GLU A 203 2.47 0.53 -20.87
N ASP A 204 3.36 -0.43 -21.06
CA ASP A 204 2.99 -1.84 -21.06
C ASP A 204 2.54 -2.34 -19.68
N VAL A 205 3.22 -1.95 -18.59
CA VAL A 205 2.78 -2.28 -17.23
C VAL A 205 1.37 -1.75 -16.96
N ILE A 206 1.07 -0.50 -17.34
CA ILE A 206 -0.25 0.10 -17.13
C ILE A 206 -1.31 -0.62 -17.98
N LYS A 207 -1.03 -0.82 -19.25
CA LYS A 207 -1.92 -1.49 -20.22
C LYS A 207 -2.23 -2.93 -19.81
N GLN A 208 -1.21 -3.71 -19.41
CA GLN A 208 -1.38 -5.09 -18.99
C GLN A 208 -2.14 -5.19 -17.66
N SER A 209 -1.86 -4.27 -16.72
CA SER A 209 -2.63 -4.17 -15.47
C SER A 209 -4.12 -3.90 -15.74
N LYS A 210 -4.45 -2.94 -16.62
CA LYS A 210 -5.84 -2.66 -17.00
C LYS A 210 -6.50 -3.86 -17.66
N ARG A 211 -5.80 -4.53 -18.60
CA ARG A 211 -6.30 -5.74 -19.28
C ARG A 211 -6.55 -6.91 -18.31
N ALA A 212 -5.74 -7.03 -17.28
CA ALA A 212 -5.96 -8.02 -16.22
C ALA A 212 -7.13 -7.66 -15.29
N GLY A 213 -7.70 -6.45 -15.39
CA GLY A 213 -8.85 -5.99 -14.61
C GLY A 213 -8.46 -5.25 -13.33
N ALA A 214 -7.28 -4.64 -13.28
CA ALA A 214 -6.87 -3.82 -12.15
C ALA A 214 -7.80 -2.63 -11.93
N ASP A 215 -8.25 -2.44 -10.68
CA ASP A 215 -9.05 -1.30 -10.24
C ASP A 215 -8.20 -0.06 -10.01
N PHE A 216 -6.93 -0.24 -9.68
CA PHE A 216 -5.98 0.84 -9.39
C PHE A 216 -4.55 0.46 -9.79
N LEU A 217 -3.72 1.49 -9.95
CA LEU A 217 -2.28 1.37 -10.10
C LEU A 217 -1.60 2.48 -9.28
N LEU A 218 -0.85 2.10 -8.24
CA LEU A 218 0.00 3.03 -7.51
C LEU A 218 1.42 2.96 -8.05
N PHE A 219 2.06 4.10 -8.24
CA PHE A 219 3.41 4.18 -8.81
C PHE A 219 4.35 5.05 -7.99
N SER A 220 5.63 4.68 -7.97
CA SER A 220 6.70 5.48 -7.35
C SER A 220 7.96 5.47 -8.20
N PRO A 221 8.25 6.58 -8.92
CA PRO A 221 9.48 6.70 -9.69
C PRO A 221 10.72 6.75 -8.80
N GLY A 222 11.71 5.93 -9.15
CA GLY A 222 12.97 5.80 -8.43
C GLY A 222 12.91 4.83 -7.27
N LEU A 223 14.09 4.48 -6.77
CA LEU A 223 14.29 3.62 -5.60
C LEU A 223 15.11 4.36 -4.54
N THR A 224 15.20 3.81 -3.34
CA THR A 224 16.17 4.28 -2.34
C THR A 224 17.54 3.68 -2.62
N LEU A 225 18.61 4.49 -2.54
CA LEU A 225 19.99 4.05 -2.56
C LEU A 225 20.63 4.42 -1.23
N ARG A 226 20.74 3.49 -0.31
CA ARG A 226 21.30 3.73 1.01
C ARG A 226 22.16 2.57 1.50
N ASP A 227 23.20 2.86 2.22
CA ASP A 227 24.07 1.92 2.96
C ASP A 227 24.28 0.56 2.24
N SER A 228 24.24 -0.53 2.96
CA SER A 228 24.40 -1.90 2.44
C SER A 228 23.42 -2.29 1.34
N GLN A 229 22.23 -1.68 1.29
CA GLN A 229 21.26 -1.90 0.22
C GLN A 229 21.78 -1.39 -1.13
N ALA A 230 22.32 -0.17 -1.16
CA ALA A 230 22.88 0.40 -2.39
C ALA A 230 24.12 -0.36 -2.86
N GLU A 231 25.04 -0.68 -1.92
CA GLU A 231 26.26 -1.46 -2.21
C GLU A 231 25.90 -2.80 -2.84
N TYR A 232 24.93 -3.51 -2.26
CA TYR A 232 24.47 -4.78 -2.77
C TYR A 232 23.88 -4.67 -4.16
N PHE A 233 22.98 -3.70 -4.37
CA PHE A 233 22.33 -3.46 -5.65
C PHE A 233 23.35 -3.16 -6.75
N ILE A 234 24.27 -2.23 -6.50
CA ILE A 234 25.36 -1.88 -7.45
C ILE A 234 26.26 -3.08 -7.75
N LYS A 235 26.60 -3.88 -6.72
CA LYS A 235 27.38 -5.11 -6.91
C LYS A 235 26.67 -6.10 -7.85
N LYS A 236 25.35 -6.30 -7.68
CA LYS A 236 24.58 -7.18 -8.56
C LYS A 236 24.51 -6.64 -9.99
N LEU A 237 24.28 -5.34 -10.18
CA LEU A 237 24.33 -4.71 -11.49
C LEU A 237 25.70 -4.86 -12.17
N ASN A 238 26.78 -4.63 -11.42
CA ASN A 238 28.14 -4.72 -11.95
C ASN A 238 28.50 -6.12 -12.51
N ASN A 239 27.91 -7.16 -11.92
CA ASN A 239 28.09 -8.55 -12.30
C ASN A 239 27.03 -9.06 -13.29
N SER A 240 26.36 -8.17 -14.03
CA SER A 240 25.28 -8.50 -14.96
C SER A 240 25.42 -7.78 -16.30
N LYS A 241 24.59 -8.14 -17.26
CA LYS A 241 24.47 -7.42 -18.54
C LYS A 241 23.97 -5.96 -18.38
N TYR A 242 23.43 -5.61 -17.21
CA TYR A 242 22.93 -4.28 -16.88
C TYR A 242 23.98 -3.34 -16.30
N LYS A 243 25.27 -3.72 -16.28
CA LYS A 243 26.40 -2.93 -15.74
C LYS A 243 26.43 -1.49 -16.27
N LYS A 244 26.07 -1.28 -17.55
CA LYS A 244 26.08 0.06 -18.17
C LYS A 244 25.15 1.07 -17.49
N VAL A 245 24.13 0.62 -16.71
CA VAL A 245 23.17 1.46 -16.00
C VAL A 245 23.80 2.12 -14.77
N ILE A 246 24.87 1.59 -14.20
CA ILE A 246 25.46 2.07 -12.95
C ILE A 246 25.88 3.54 -13.05
N LYS A 247 26.61 3.90 -14.12
CA LYS A 247 27.12 5.27 -14.27
C LYS A 247 25.98 6.30 -14.31
N PRO A 248 25.00 6.23 -15.23
CA PRO A 248 23.92 7.20 -15.26
C PRO A 248 23.06 7.17 -13.99
N LEU A 249 22.89 6.02 -13.32
CA LEU A 249 22.18 5.91 -12.06
C LEU A 249 22.88 6.73 -10.95
N LEU A 250 24.19 6.57 -10.79
CA LEU A 250 24.97 7.32 -9.79
C LEU A 250 25.03 8.82 -10.13
N GLU A 251 25.13 9.18 -11.40
CA GLU A 251 25.05 10.58 -11.86
C GLU A 251 23.69 11.22 -11.58
N LEU A 252 22.59 10.47 -11.71
CA LEU A 252 21.24 10.94 -11.37
C LEU A 252 21.10 11.22 -9.87
N TYR A 253 21.55 10.29 -9.02
CA TYR A 253 21.39 10.40 -7.56
C TYR A 253 22.40 11.33 -6.90
N LYS A 254 23.57 11.55 -7.48
CA LYS A 254 24.64 12.42 -6.92
C LYS A 254 24.94 12.15 -5.45
N GLY A 255 24.95 10.88 -5.04
CA GLY A 255 25.17 10.46 -3.66
C GLY A 255 23.97 10.66 -2.73
N GLN A 256 22.80 11.11 -3.22
CA GLN A 256 21.59 11.22 -2.43
C GLN A 256 20.89 9.86 -2.30
N ILE A 257 20.13 9.69 -1.21
CA ILE A 257 19.36 8.45 -0.97
C ILE A 257 18.15 8.33 -1.93
N TYR A 258 17.57 9.46 -2.31
CA TYR A 258 16.37 9.53 -3.14
C TYR A 258 16.68 10.18 -4.48
N PRO A 259 15.94 9.86 -5.54
CA PRO A 259 16.09 10.51 -6.84
C PRO A 259 15.76 12.00 -6.74
N PRO A 260 16.29 12.85 -7.66
CA PRO A 260 15.99 14.27 -7.68
C PRO A 260 14.48 14.55 -7.84
N LYS A 261 13.99 15.59 -7.17
CA LYS A 261 12.57 15.98 -7.27
C LYS A 261 12.12 16.27 -8.71
N ALA A 262 13.01 16.78 -9.56
CA ALA A 262 12.72 17.04 -10.97
C ALA A 262 12.40 15.74 -11.71
N TYR A 263 13.23 14.70 -11.53
CA TYR A 263 13.00 13.37 -12.10
C TYR A 263 11.67 12.78 -11.61
N VAL A 264 11.44 12.79 -10.30
CA VAL A 264 10.19 12.26 -9.73
C VAL A 264 8.97 12.97 -10.29
N ARG A 265 9.02 14.32 -10.43
CA ARG A 265 7.93 15.11 -10.96
C ARG A 265 7.63 14.81 -12.44
N GLU A 266 8.67 14.69 -13.27
CA GLU A 266 8.55 14.34 -14.69
C GLU A 266 7.81 13.02 -14.86
N PHE A 267 8.30 11.98 -14.16
CA PHE A 267 7.70 10.64 -14.25
C PHE A 267 6.33 10.54 -13.59
N HIS A 268 6.07 11.29 -12.51
CA HIS A 268 4.72 11.39 -11.94
C HIS A 268 3.72 11.94 -12.95
N THR A 269 4.07 13.03 -13.66
CA THR A 269 3.20 13.61 -14.68
C THR A 269 2.97 12.63 -15.84
N LYS A 270 4.03 11.97 -16.31
CA LYS A 270 3.96 11.00 -17.40
C LYS A 270 3.07 9.80 -17.03
N LEU A 271 3.28 9.20 -15.87
CA LEU A 271 2.50 8.06 -15.38
C LEU A 271 1.05 8.45 -15.11
N PHE A 272 0.80 9.65 -14.58
CA PHE A 272 -0.55 10.17 -14.41
C PHE A 272 -1.29 10.22 -15.74
N ASN A 273 -0.70 10.82 -16.77
CA ASN A 273 -1.30 10.93 -18.10
C ASN A 273 -1.55 9.56 -18.75
N LEU A 274 -0.62 8.60 -18.56
CA LEU A 274 -0.81 7.23 -19.02
C LEU A 274 -1.97 6.54 -18.27
N CYS A 275 -2.08 6.72 -16.96
CA CYS A 275 -3.19 6.16 -16.19
C CYS A 275 -4.54 6.79 -16.60
N GLU A 276 -4.60 8.08 -16.90
CA GLU A 276 -5.80 8.73 -17.48
C GLU A 276 -6.13 8.15 -18.88
N LYS A 277 -5.12 7.97 -19.76
CA LYS A 277 -5.28 7.37 -21.09
C LYS A 277 -5.90 5.97 -21.05
N TYR A 278 -5.51 5.17 -20.06
CA TYR A 278 -5.99 3.79 -19.90
C TYR A 278 -7.17 3.66 -18.92
N ASP A 279 -7.70 4.78 -18.41
CA ASP A 279 -8.81 4.79 -17.44
C ASP A 279 -8.54 3.84 -16.25
N ILE A 280 -7.40 4.00 -15.59
CA ILE A 280 -7.04 3.29 -14.38
C ILE A 280 -6.81 4.27 -13.23
N SER A 281 -7.44 4.01 -12.07
CA SER A 281 -7.30 4.88 -10.91
C SER A 281 -5.87 4.84 -10.35
N ILE A 282 -5.33 6.00 -10.01
CA ILE A 282 -4.06 6.12 -9.28
C ILE A 282 -4.25 6.11 -7.75
N ARG A 283 -5.45 5.75 -7.30
CA ARG A 283 -5.82 5.70 -5.87
C ARG A 283 -6.60 4.43 -5.55
N ILE A 284 -6.34 3.87 -4.38
CA ILE A 284 -7.16 2.83 -3.77
C ILE A 284 -8.39 3.52 -3.16
N LYS A 285 -9.60 2.98 -3.39
CA LYS A 285 -10.79 3.42 -2.66
C LYS A 285 -10.65 3.04 -1.20
N ARG A 286 -10.91 3.98 -0.33
CA ARG A 286 -10.74 3.79 1.10
C ARG A 286 -11.85 2.91 1.70
N TRP A 287 -11.50 2.11 2.71
CA TRP A 287 -12.49 1.52 3.61
C TRP A 287 -13.19 2.60 4.43
N ILE A 288 -14.53 2.56 4.44
CA ILE A 288 -15.36 3.50 5.19
C ILE A 288 -16.11 2.71 6.28
N PRO A 289 -15.86 2.97 7.57
CA PRO A 289 -16.56 2.31 8.67
C PRO A 289 -18.03 2.75 8.75
N ASN A 290 -18.88 1.90 9.34
CA ASN A 290 -20.29 2.23 9.58
C ASN A 290 -20.50 2.67 11.04
N ASP A 291 -19.69 3.64 11.50
CA ASP A 291 -19.79 4.26 12.82
C ASP A 291 -19.56 5.78 12.71
N PHE A 292 -19.37 6.47 13.84
CA PHE A 292 -19.15 7.93 13.88
C PHE A 292 -18.00 8.42 12.97
N ARG A 293 -17.03 7.56 12.63
CA ARG A 293 -15.89 7.88 11.76
C ARG A 293 -16.25 7.95 10.29
N LYS A 294 -17.44 7.51 9.89
CA LYS A 294 -17.85 7.43 8.47
C LYS A 294 -17.55 8.72 7.70
N TYR A 295 -18.07 9.84 8.16
CA TYR A 295 -17.89 11.13 7.47
C TYR A 295 -16.48 11.69 7.65
N ASN A 296 -15.83 11.40 8.77
CA ASN A 296 -14.42 11.76 8.98
C ASN A 296 -13.54 11.08 7.91
N TYR A 297 -13.81 9.82 7.58
CA TYR A 297 -13.04 9.05 6.61
C TYR A 297 -13.36 9.46 5.16
N LEU A 298 -14.62 9.72 4.85
CA LEU A 298 -15.02 10.24 3.52
C LEU A 298 -14.35 11.59 3.23
N ILE A 299 -14.43 12.53 4.15
CA ILE A 299 -13.78 13.84 4.00
C ILE A 299 -12.25 13.71 3.98
N SER A 300 -11.68 12.86 4.83
CA SER A 300 -10.23 12.59 4.82
C SER A 300 -9.77 12.06 3.46
N GLU A 301 -10.51 11.12 2.86
CA GLU A 301 -10.22 10.61 1.53
C GLU A 301 -10.28 11.70 0.46
N MET A 302 -11.34 12.51 0.47
CA MET A 302 -11.49 13.65 -0.47
C MET A 302 -10.31 14.62 -0.39
N LEU A 303 -9.93 15.02 0.82
CA LEU A 303 -8.83 15.99 1.04
C LEU A 303 -7.47 15.42 0.61
N LEU A 304 -7.18 14.17 0.98
CA LEU A 304 -5.91 13.52 0.65
C LEU A 304 -5.81 13.16 -0.83
N ASN A 305 -6.92 12.79 -1.48
CA ASN A 305 -6.94 12.55 -2.92
C ASN A 305 -6.76 13.84 -3.70
N LYS A 306 -7.45 14.94 -3.30
CA LYS A 306 -7.25 16.24 -3.90
C LYS A 306 -5.80 16.70 -3.77
N GLU A 307 -5.23 16.63 -2.57
CA GLU A 307 -3.84 17.02 -2.33
C GLU A 307 -2.87 16.22 -3.22
N TYR A 308 -3.05 14.90 -3.30
CA TYR A 308 -2.19 14.02 -4.09
C TYR A 308 -2.27 14.34 -5.59
N ILE A 309 -3.48 14.51 -6.13
CA ILE A 309 -3.68 14.83 -7.55
C ILE A 309 -3.12 16.23 -7.86
N ASP A 310 -3.38 17.21 -7.01
CA ASP A 310 -2.87 18.60 -7.18
C ASP A 310 -1.33 18.62 -7.11
N ALA A 311 -0.73 17.82 -6.23
CA ALA A 311 0.72 17.70 -6.13
C ALA A 311 1.34 17.14 -7.43
N ILE A 312 0.70 16.18 -8.08
CA ILE A 312 1.14 15.63 -9.37
C ILE A 312 0.94 16.69 -10.47
N LYS A 313 -0.26 17.25 -10.62
CA LYS A 313 -0.61 18.15 -11.71
C LYS A 313 0.15 19.47 -11.65
N TYR A 314 0.28 20.06 -10.47
CA TYR A 314 0.83 21.41 -10.28
C TYR A 314 2.22 21.41 -9.64
N GLY A 315 2.74 20.25 -9.21
CA GLY A 315 4.05 20.12 -8.57
C GLY A 315 4.15 20.78 -7.19
N LYS A 316 3.02 21.06 -6.54
CA LYS A 316 2.96 21.71 -5.21
C LYS A 316 2.04 20.93 -4.28
N SER A 317 2.60 20.44 -3.18
CA SER A 317 1.82 19.83 -2.09
C SER A 317 1.10 20.92 -1.28
N ASN A 318 -0.15 20.67 -0.93
CA ASN A 318 -0.92 21.54 -0.05
C ASN A 318 -0.95 20.97 1.37
N ASN A 319 -0.09 21.47 2.24
CA ASN A 319 0.02 21.00 3.61
C ASN A 319 -1.28 21.14 4.43
N ASN A 320 -2.13 22.14 4.16
CA ASN A 320 -3.39 22.28 4.88
C ASN A 320 -4.36 21.16 4.50
N LEU A 321 -4.54 20.87 3.20
CA LEU A 321 -5.35 19.73 2.75
C LEU A 321 -4.83 18.40 3.34
N LYS A 322 -3.51 18.18 3.25
CA LYS A 322 -2.87 16.97 3.75
C LYS A 322 -3.10 16.76 5.25
N TRP A 323 -2.77 17.78 6.05
CA TRP A 323 -2.87 17.64 7.50
C TRP A 323 -4.31 17.69 8.01
N ALA A 324 -5.21 18.46 7.38
CA ALA A 324 -6.64 18.39 7.66
C ALA A 324 -7.17 16.96 7.44
N GLY A 325 -6.89 16.38 6.27
CA GLY A 325 -7.28 15.00 5.96
C GLY A 325 -6.72 13.97 6.94
N LEU A 326 -5.44 14.07 7.34
CA LEU A 326 -4.84 13.18 8.32
C LEU A 326 -5.45 13.34 9.73
N ASN A 327 -5.68 14.57 10.18
CA ASN A 327 -6.22 14.83 11.52
C ASN A 327 -7.64 14.32 11.72
N LEU A 328 -8.48 14.32 10.68
CA LEU A 328 -9.83 13.75 10.71
C LEU A 328 -9.87 12.28 11.15
N ASN A 329 -8.81 11.54 10.90
CA ASN A 329 -8.74 10.11 11.30
C ASN A 329 -8.62 9.89 12.81
N ASN A 330 -8.38 10.94 13.58
CA ASN A 330 -8.19 10.86 15.03
C ASN A 330 -9.25 11.64 15.80
N LEU A 331 -10.32 12.10 15.13
CA LEU A 331 -11.45 12.72 15.83
C LEU A 331 -12.21 11.66 16.64
N GLU A 332 -12.67 12.06 17.81
CA GLU A 332 -13.43 11.22 18.75
C GLU A 332 -14.94 11.30 18.51
N GLU A 333 -15.38 12.23 17.63
CA GLU A 333 -16.76 12.38 17.19
C GLU A 333 -16.83 12.65 15.69
N SER A 334 -18.04 12.60 15.12
CA SER A 334 -18.25 12.88 13.70
C SER A 334 -17.98 14.35 13.36
N ILE A 335 -17.32 14.61 12.22
CA ILE A 335 -17.15 15.96 11.66
C ILE A 335 -18.50 16.66 11.42
N LEU A 336 -19.59 15.91 11.21
CA LEU A 336 -20.92 16.49 11.08
C LEU A 336 -21.35 17.25 12.34
N ASN A 337 -20.92 16.83 13.52
CA ASN A 337 -21.20 17.53 14.77
C ASN A 337 -20.49 18.90 14.81
N TYR A 338 -19.23 18.96 14.38
CA TYR A 338 -18.50 20.21 14.24
C TYR A 338 -19.18 21.15 13.23
N TYR A 339 -19.64 20.60 12.09
CA TYR A 339 -20.35 21.39 11.09
C TYR A 339 -21.65 21.99 11.63
N ARG A 340 -22.47 21.20 12.34
CA ARG A 340 -23.72 21.67 12.96
C ARG A 340 -23.52 22.75 14.01
N ARG A 341 -22.47 22.63 14.80
CA ARG A 341 -22.09 23.66 15.81
C ARG A 341 -21.37 24.85 15.22
N LYS A 342 -21.15 24.89 13.87
CA LYS A 342 -20.35 25.91 13.16
C LYS A 342 -18.92 26.02 13.68
N GLU A 343 -18.31 24.88 14.03
CA GLU A 343 -17.01 24.76 14.69
C GLU A 343 -15.91 24.16 13.78
N LEU A 344 -16.11 24.08 12.48
CA LEU A 344 -15.10 23.52 11.55
C LEU A 344 -13.75 24.25 11.65
N SER A 345 -13.76 25.56 11.86
CA SER A 345 -12.53 26.36 12.03
C SER A 345 -11.73 26.03 13.29
N LYS A 346 -12.31 25.35 14.27
CA LYS A 346 -11.61 24.86 15.45
C LYS A 346 -10.82 23.58 15.18
N LEU A 347 -11.11 22.89 14.07
CA LEU A 347 -10.38 21.69 13.68
C LEU A 347 -8.97 22.05 13.19
N LYS A 348 -8.00 21.25 13.55
CA LYS A 348 -6.60 21.47 13.19
C LYS A 348 -6.40 21.42 11.68
N ASN A 349 -5.79 22.46 11.12
CA ASN A 349 -5.54 22.69 9.68
C ASN A 349 -6.80 22.96 8.84
N PHE A 350 -7.95 23.24 9.44
CA PHE A 350 -9.18 23.67 8.76
C PHE A 350 -9.20 25.20 8.60
N ASN A 351 -8.46 25.69 7.61
CA ASN A 351 -8.56 27.10 7.16
C ASN A 351 -9.78 27.28 6.22
N SER A 352 -10.03 28.53 5.79
CA SER A 352 -11.15 28.83 4.88
C SER A 352 -11.14 27.97 3.62
N GLN A 353 -9.99 27.80 2.98
CA GLN A 353 -9.86 26.98 1.77
C GLN A 353 -10.29 25.52 1.98
N VAL A 354 -9.93 24.91 3.12
CA VAL A 354 -10.34 23.55 3.46
C VAL A 354 -11.84 23.49 3.75
N ILE A 355 -12.35 24.47 4.50
CA ILE A 355 -13.79 24.58 4.84
C ILE A 355 -14.62 24.71 3.57
N ASP A 356 -14.30 25.67 2.70
CA ASP A 356 -15.00 25.93 1.44
C ASP A 356 -15.03 24.68 0.54
N PHE A 357 -13.96 23.87 0.58
CA PHE A 357 -13.89 22.63 -0.19
C PHE A 357 -14.79 21.50 0.36
N VAL A 358 -14.92 21.37 1.68
CA VAL A 358 -15.66 20.26 2.30
C VAL A 358 -17.11 20.59 2.62
N GLU A 359 -17.45 21.87 2.80
CA GLU A 359 -18.77 22.31 3.24
C GLU A 359 -19.94 21.87 2.33
N PRO A 360 -19.83 21.93 0.98
CA PRO A 360 -20.90 21.45 0.10
C PRO A 360 -21.25 19.98 0.35
N PHE A 361 -20.24 19.13 0.53
CA PHE A 361 -20.42 17.70 0.80
C PHE A 361 -21.06 17.46 2.18
N LEU A 362 -20.65 18.21 3.21
CA LEU A 362 -21.21 18.10 4.55
C LEU A 362 -22.67 18.52 4.58
N LYS A 363 -23.03 19.60 3.86
CA LYS A 363 -24.42 20.07 3.70
C LYS A 363 -25.29 18.99 3.05
N GLU A 364 -24.87 18.48 1.90
CA GLU A 364 -25.58 17.42 1.18
C GLU A 364 -25.75 16.16 2.06
N SER A 365 -24.71 15.77 2.79
CA SER A 365 -24.75 14.61 3.69
C SER A 365 -25.80 14.77 4.78
N ILE A 366 -25.92 15.94 5.38
CA ILE A 366 -26.95 16.22 6.41
C ILE A 366 -28.36 16.19 5.81
N GLU A 367 -28.56 16.80 4.62
CA GLU A 367 -29.84 16.79 3.94
C GLU A 367 -30.28 15.36 3.61
N LEU A 368 -29.35 14.52 3.14
CA LEU A 368 -29.63 13.10 2.84
C LEU A 368 -30.02 12.31 4.09
N ILE A 369 -29.36 12.55 5.21
CA ILE A 369 -29.64 11.91 6.51
C ILE A 369 -31.04 12.30 6.98
N ARG A 370 -31.41 13.58 6.88
CA ARG A 370 -32.74 14.08 7.22
C ARG A 370 -33.85 13.47 6.37
N LYS A 371 -33.65 13.44 5.05
CA LYS A 371 -34.62 12.83 4.11
C LYS A 371 -34.88 11.35 4.40
N ASN A 372 -33.88 10.63 4.91
CA ASN A 372 -34.00 9.20 5.24
C ASN A 372 -34.52 8.95 6.67
N GLY A 373 -34.95 9.97 7.42
CA GLY A 373 -35.45 9.83 8.79
C GLY A 373 -34.43 9.34 9.80
N LEU A 374 -33.13 9.46 9.48
CA LEU A 374 -32.01 8.99 10.30
C LEU A 374 -31.45 10.06 11.24
N ASP A 375 -32.18 11.17 11.46
CA ASP A 375 -31.78 12.28 12.34
C ASP A 375 -31.45 11.85 13.79
N LYS A 376 -32.03 10.71 14.21
CA LYS A 376 -31.76 10.14 15.55
C LYS A 376 -30.36 9.55 15.70
N PHE A 377 -29.65 9.34 14.60
CA PHE A 377 -28.31 8.74 14.53
C PHE A 377 -27.21 9.78 14.23
N LEU A 378 -27.56 11.02 14.21
CA LEU A 378 -26.67 12.17 14.07
C LEU A 378 -26.44 12.76 15.48
#